data_045462650910158acb00745f83da521e
#
_entry.id   045462650910158acb00745f83da521e
#
_cell.length_a   1.000
_cell.length_b   1.000
_cell.length_c   1.000
_cell.angle_alpha   90.00
_cell.angle_beta   90.00
_cell.angle_gamma   90.00
#
_symmetry.space_group_name_H-M   'P 1'
#
loop_
_entity.id
_entity.type
_entity.pdbx_description
1 polymer ?
#
loop_
_entity_poly.entity_id
_entity_poly.type
_entity_poly.pdbx_seq_one_letter_code
_entity_poly.pdbx_strand_id
1 'polypeptide(L)'
;MKKGLKMKEEYKILNDMGYSNDKIEILLSLGYSIENILKINRKTNIIATYSNKSIIDKFNYLLSLGFNESEVVSITTICPQIYCYKQNSIKTKIDSLMSLGYTYEEVKTMIINYPAILNTSLEYIKEKIEFYNSIGLHSIFIKDTSHLITSLSLVYARYMFLKENGITIDEKNYRRLFISSKQFQKKYNISSEELINKYPYKTDKKRVPNSRITKPVEETMSTKYYGMINYLVQLGYKKEEAIKILKKNPTLADLSPSSINDKINNFLEIGFTKEELHALISKYPVILCMSIENINAKIDAFRTLGYSNKDIIKISKRLPTIFCYSIDNIKTKIEDMIALGFTREVVIKMIRNFPSVLSISIDNIKNKINIFLEYGYTYDEILYIFEVIPAVMAYSPDSLREKLKYYNSIGIHNFIAMKPIKLMLSLNLVYARYRYLTEKGIVIDEKSSYKMFCNNKQFERLNGISKEVLLSKYSYEKEVKNNERNI
;
A
#
# COMPACT_ATOMS: atom_id res chain seq x y z
N MET A 1 12.45 38.56 3.08
CA MET A 1 13.44 37.52 2.82
C MET A 1 13.26 36.24 3.68
N LYS A 2 13.15 36.30 5.01
CA LYS A 2 13.02 35.07 5.85
C LYS A 2 11.79 34.20 5.54
N LYS A 3 10.63 34.75 5.18
CA LYS A 3 9.41 34.00 4.84
C LYS A 3 9.54 33.18 3.54
N GLY A 4 10.22 33.73 2.52
CA GLY A 4 10.43 33.04 1.24
C GLY A 4 11.47 31.91 1.29
N LEU A 5 12.49 32.05 2.14
CA LEU A 5 13.49 30.99 2.39
C LEU A 5 12.84 29.79 3.12
N LYS A 6 12.03 30.04 4.14
CA LYS A 6 11.31 29.00 4.88
C LYS A 6 10.34 28.23 3.98
N MET A 7 9.61 28.93 3.10
CA MET A 7 8.69 28.28 2.16
C MET A 7 9.41 27.38 1.14
N LYS A 8 10.61 27.79 0.68
CA LYS A 8 11.43 26.96 -0.21
C LYS A 8 11.93 25.67 0.47
N GLU A 9 12.32 25.76 1.73
CA GLU A 9 12.73 24.58 2.51
C GLU A 9 11.56 23.61 2.76
N GLU A 10 10.38 24.14 3.08
CA GLU A 10 9.16 23.35 3.30
C GLU A 10 8.72 22.62 2.00
N TYR A 11 8.79 23.29 0.85
CA TYR A 11 8.53 22.66 -0.46
C TYR A 11 9.54 21.56 -0.77
N LYS A 12 10.82 21.80 -0.48
CA LYS A 12 11.87 20.78 -0.66
C LYS A 12 11.58 19.54 0.16
N ILE A 13 11.21 19.70 1.43
CA ILE A 13 10.83 18.55 2.31
C ILE A 13 9.65 17.77 1.72
N LEU A 14 8.60 18.44 1.22
CA LEU A 14 7.45 17.78 0.62
C LEU A 14 7.80 17.10 -0.71
N ASN A 15 8.66 17.70 -1.52
CA ASN A 15 9.15 17.09 -2.76
C ASN A 15 9.95 15.81 -2.48
N ASP A 16 10.80 15.80 -1.45
CA ASP A 16 11.53 14.61 -1.01
C ASP A 16 10.58 13.50 -0.52
N MET A 17 9.38 13.87 -0.07
CA MET A 17 8.30 12.95 0.31
C MET A 17 7.41 12.50 -0.87
N GLY A 18 7.71 12.92 -2.10
CA GLY A 18 7.00 12.51 -3.31
C GLY A 18 5.84 13.39 -3.74
N TYR A 19 5.70 14.60 -3.20
CA TYR A 19 4.73 15.60 -3.68
C TYR A 19 5.35 16.44 -4.81
N SER A 20 4.64 16.58 -5.94
CA SER A 20 5.02 17.56 -6.97
C SER A 20 4.63 18.98 -6.53
N ASN A 21 5.30 19.99 -7.08
CA ASN A 21 4.96 21.38 -6.79
C ASN A 21 3.50 21.69 -7.11
N ASP A 22 2.99 21.26 -8.27
CA ASP A 22 1.58 21.42 -8.66
C ASP A 22 0.62 20.80 -7.63
N LYS A 23 0.98 19.63 -7.06
CA LYS A 23 0.17 18.97 -6.03
C LYS A 23 0.18 19.77 -4.73
N ILE A 24 1.32 20.31 -4.34
CA ILE A 24 1.44 21.15 -3.15
C ILE A 24 0.56 22.41 -3.32
N GLU A 25 0.63 23.08 -4.48
CA GLU A 25 -0.17 24.25 -4.78
C GLU A 25 -1.68 23.96 -4.78
N ILE A 26 -2.09 22.82 -5.35
CA ILE A 26 -3.49 22.39 -5.29
C ILE A 26 -3.93 22.14 -3.85
N LEU A 27 -3.15 21.46 -3.04
CA LEU A 27 -3.50 21.24 -1.64
C LEU A 27 -3.59 22.56 -0.87
N LEU A 28 -2.67 23.48 -1.10
CA LEU A 28 -2.72 24.83 -0.50
C LEU A 28 -3.97 25.60 -0.96
N SER A 29 -4.34 25.53 -2.24
CA SER A 29 -5.56 26.16 -2.77
C SER A 29 -6.85 25.57 -2.22
N LEU A 30 -6.83 24.29 -1.81
CA LEU A 30 -7.93 23.61 -1.11
C LEU A 30 -7.95 23.90 0.40
N GLY A 31 -7.10 24.81 0.89
CA GLY A 31 -7.06 25.23 2.29
C GLY A 31 -6.18 24.39 3.21
N TYR A 32 -5.40 23.41 2.70
CA TYR A 32 -4.41 22.72 3.53
C TYR A 32 -3.23 23.63 3.85
N SER A 33 -2.76 23.59 5.08
CA SER A 33 -1.45 24.13 5.43
C SER A 33 -0.35 23.09 5.17
N ILE A 34 0.89 23.54 5.05
CA ILE A 34 2.05 22.63 4.96
C ILE A 34 2.09 21.68 6.16
N GLU A 35 1.72 22.17 7.35
CA GLU A 35 1.63 21.34 8.55
C GLU A 35 0.57 20.24 8.40
N ASN A 36 -0.59 20.51 7.79
CA ASN A 36 -1.60 19.49 7.50
C ASN A 36 -1.04 18.44 6.55
N ILE A 37 -0.35 18.82 5.48
CA ILE A 37 0.24 17.89 4.50
C ILE A 37 1.30 17.02 5.18
N LEU A 38 2.15 17.57 6.02
CA LEU A 38 3.15 16.83 6.80
C LEU A 38 2.48 15.87 7.80
N LYS A 39 1.41 16.27 8.48
CA LYS A 39 0.63 15.40 9.37
C LYS A 39 0.01 14.22 8.63
N ILE A 40 -0.52 14.47 7.42
CA ILE A 40 -1.04 13.42 6.55
C ILE A 40 0.05 12.45 6.17
N ASN A 41 1.20 12.95 5.71
CA ASN A 41 2.30 12.11 5.22
C ASN A 41 2.90 11.23 6.32
N ARG A 42 2.94 11.70 7.57
CA ARG A 42 3.35 10.88 8.74
C ARG A 42 2.45 9.65 8.96
N LYS A 43 1.19 9.72 8.53
CA LYS A 43 0.22 8.62 8.65
C LYS A 43 0.23 7.73 7.42
N THR A 44 0.37 8.32 6.24
CA THR A 44 0.30 7.65 4.96
C THR A 44 0.75 8.56 3.82
N ASN A 45 1.34 7.99 2.78
CA ASN A 45 1.69 8.70 1.55
C ASN A 45 0.56 8.70 0.50
N ILE A 46 -0.65 8.30 0.88
CA ILE A 46 -1.80 8.15 -0.03
C ILE A 46 -2.01 9.40 -0.89
N ILE A 47 -2.03 10.61 -0.27
CA ILE A 47 -2.28 11.85 -1.03
C ILE A 47 -1.16 12.13 -2.04
N ALA A 48 0.09 11.80 -1.71
CA ALA A 48 1.19 11.95 -2.67
C ALA A 48 0.98 11.10 -3.94
N THR A 49 0.36 9.92 -3.80
CA THR A 49 0.18 8.95 -4.90
C THR A 49 -1.10 9.17 -5.73
N TYR A 50 -2.11 9.87 -5.20
CA TYR A 50 -3.36 10.15 -5.92
C TYR A 50 -3.17 11.22 -6.97
N SER A 51 -3.95 11.16 -8.08
CA SER A 51 -3.99 12.23 -9.06
C SER A 51 -4.61 13.51 -8.45
N ASN A 52 -4.16 14.66 -8.93
CA ASN A 52 -4.69 15.96 -8.52
C ASN A 52 -6.21 16.03 -8.71
N LYS A 53 -6.71 15.52 -9.84
CA LYS A 53 -8.15 15.42 -10.13
C LYS A 53 -8.88 14.61 -9.07
N SER A 54 -8.37 13.42 -8.71
CA SER A 54 -9.01 12.56 -7.70
C SER A 54 -9.08 13.22 -6.32
N ILE A 55 -8.08 14.03 -5.98
CA ILE A 55 -8.07 14.81 -4.73
C ILE A 55 -9.17 15.87 -4.77
N ILE A 56 -9.22 16.65 -5.84
CA ILE A 56 -10.22 17.73 -6.05
C ILE A 56 -11.64 17.13 -6.07
N ASP A 57 -11.86 16.07 -6.84
CA ASP A 57 -13.18 15.43 -6.96
C ASP A 57 -13.67 14.91 -5.59
N LYS A 58 -12.79 14.33 -4.79
CA LYS A 58 -13.14 13.87 -3.45
C LYS A 58 -13.39 15.02 -2.48
N PHE A 59 -12.59 16.07 -2.54
CA PHE A 59 -12.76 17.27 -1.73
C PHE A 59 -14.13 17.91 -2.03
N ASN A 60 -14.43 18.14 -3.31
CA ASN A 60 -15.72 18.71 -3.75
C ASN A 60 -16.90 17.81 -3.39
N TYR A 61 -16.70 16.48 -3.45
CA TYR A 61 -17.75 15.56 -3.00
C TYR A 61 -18.05 15.72 -1.50
N LEU A 62 -17.04 15.89 -0.65
CA LEU A 62 -17.27 16.12 0.78
C LEU A 62 -17.96 17.49 1.01
N LEU A 63 -17.62 18.53 0.24
CA LEU A 63 -18.36 19.79 0.26
C LEU A 63 -19.83 19.61 -0.12
N SER A 64 -20.12 18.80 -1.16
CA SER A 64 -21.49 18.52 -1.60
C SER A 64 -22.33 17.74 -0.57
N LEU A 65 -21.66 17.08 0.39
CA LEU A 65 -22.28 16.47 1.55
C LEU A 65 -22.51 17.49 2.70
N GLY A 66 -22.32 18.79 2.49
CA GLY A 66 -22.57 19.85 3.47
C GLY A 66 -21.44 20.12 4.48
N PHE A 67 -20.24 19.55 4.30
CA PHE A 67 -19.05 19.97 5.04
C PHE A 67 -18.51 21.27 4.45
N ASN A 68 -17.94 22.15 5.27
CA ASN A 68 -17.20 23.30 4.77
C ASN A 68 -15.72 22.95 4.53
N GLU A 69 -14.96 23.82 3.86
CA GLU A 69 -13.57 23.58 3.50
C GLU A 69 -12.69 23.25 4.70
N SER A 70 -12.81 23.99 5.79
CA SER A 70 -12.01 23.77 7.01
C SER A 70 -12.35 22.42 7.67
N GLU A 71 -13.60 22.00 7.63
CA GLU A 71 -14.04 20.69 8.11
C GLU A 71 -13.47 19.58 7.23
N VAL A 72 -13.51 19.72 5.90
CA VAL A 72 -12.91 18.74 4.97
C VAL A 72 -11.42 18.62 5.20
N VAL A 73 -10.70 19.73 5.33
CA VAL A 73 -9.25 19.74 5.65
C VAL A 73 -8.98 19.01 6.98
N SER A 74 -9.77 19.30 8.01
CA SER A 74 -9.65 18.65 9.33
C SER A 74 -9.88 17.14 9.24
N ILE A 75 -11.01 16.72 8.68
CA ILE A 75 -11.41 15.33 8.53
C ILE A 75 -10.34 14.52 7.78
N THR A 76 -9.86 15.04 6.65
CA THR A 76 -8.88 14.37 5.80
C THR A 76 -7.47 14.40 6.37
N THR A 77 -7.12 15.39 7.18
CA THR A 77 -5.87 15.44 7.95
C THR A 77 -5.87 14.39 9.06
N ILE A 78 -7.02 14.19 9.73
CA ILE A 78 -7.16 13.18 10.78
C ILE A 78 -7.21 11.78 10.18
N CYS A 79 -7.96 11.57 9.10
CA CYS A 79 -8.19 10.29 8.44
C CYS A 79 -7.96 10.37 6.92
N PRO A 80 -6.70 10.39 6.43
CA PRO A 80 -6.39 10.50 5.01
C PRO A 80 -6.97 9.37 4.17
N GLN A 81 -7.28 8.22 4.77
CA GLN A 81 -7.89 7.07 4.12
C GLN A 81 -9.26 7.38 3.50
N ILE A 82 -9.90 8.49 3.90
CA ILE A 82 -11.17 8.96 3.31
C ILE A 82 -11.03 9.18 1.79
N TYR A 83 -9.85 9.56 1.31
CA TYR A 83 -9.58 9.67 -0.11
C TYR A 83 -9.73 8.33 -0.86
N CYS A 84 -9.52 7.18 -0.17
CA CYS A 84 -9.71 5.84 -0.73
C CYS A 84 -11.17 5.38 -0.75
N TYR A 85 -12.06 5.98 0.04
CA TYR A 85 -13.43 5.49 0.14
C TYR A 85 -14.24 5.85 -1.10
N LYS A 86 -15.09 4.93 -1.55
CA LYS A 86 -16.06 5.23 -2.61
C LYS A 86 -17.05 6.29 -2.10
N GLN A 87 -17.45 7.23 -2.97
CA GLN A 87 -18.42 8.28 -2.63
C GLN A 87 -19.72 7.68 -2.07
N ASN A 88 -20.28 6.68 -2.75
CA ASN A 88 -21.48 5.99 -2.29
C ASN A 88 -21.31 5.34 -0.91
N SER A 89 -20.12 4.84 -0.56
CA SER A 89 -19.88 4.24 0.76
C SER A 89 -19.93 5.26 1.89
N ILE A 90 -19.46 6.49 1.64
CA ILE A 90 -19.55 7.59 2.61
C ILE A 90 -21.02 7.98 2.82
N LYS A 91 -21.77 8.17 1.72
CA LYS A 91 -23.20 8.50 1.79
C LYS A 91 -23.99 7.40 2.49
N THR A 92 -23.82 6.15 2.10
CA THR A 92 -24.48 5.01 2.75
C THR A 92 -24.20 4.94 4.24
N LYS A 93 -22.99 5.27 4.67
CA LYS A 93 -22.65 5.31 6.10
C LYS A 93 -23.37 6.44 6.81
N ILE A 94 -23.45 7.63 6.21
CA ILE A 94 -24.20 8.76 6.77
C ILE A 94 -25.68 8.39 6.90
N ASP A 95 -26.29 7.89 5.82
CA ASP A 95 -27.71 7.47 5.80
C ASP A 95 -27.98 6.38 6.85
N SER A 96 -27.03 5.45 7.02
CA SER A 96 -27.14 4.38 8.01
C SER A 96 -27.06 4.90 9.45
N LEU A 97 -26.22 5.91 9.72
CA LEU A 97 -26.16 6.54 11.05
C LEU A 97 -27.43 7.32 11.33
N MET A 98 -27.98 8.03 10.33
CA MET A 98 -29.27 8.71 10.45
C MET A 98 -30.41 7.72 10.74
N SER A 99 -30.41 6.53 10.15
CA SER A 99 -31.40 5.48 10.41
C SER A 99 -31.36 4.93 11.84
N LEU A 100 -30.26 5.19 12.59
CA LEU A 100 -30.17 4.88 14.02
C LEU A 100 -30.74 5.98 14.95
N GLY A 101 -31.40 7.00 14.37
CA GLY A 101 -32.09 8.07 15.10
C GLY A 101 -31.30 9.37 15.28
N TYR A 102 -30.13 9.49 14.63
CA TYR A 102 -29.33 10.74 14.63
C TYR A 102 -29.76 11.68 13.51
N THR A 103 -29.80 12.97 13.80
CA THR A 103 -30.00 14.01 12.77
C THR A 103 -28.72 14.12 11.88
N TYR A 104 -28.89 14.71 10.72
CA TYR A 104 -27.73 14.94 9.81
C TYR A 104 -26.61 15.75 10.48
N GLU A 105 -26.95 16.81 11.23
CA GLU A 105 -26.00 17.67 11.93
C GLU A 105 -25.23 16.91 13.04
N GLU A 106 -25.91 16.00 13.73
CA GLU A 106 -25.29 15.12 14.72
C GLU A 106 -24.32 14.15 14.06
N VAL A 107 -24.71 13.52 12.95
CA VAL A 107 -23.83 12.63 12.16
C VAL A 107 -22.63 13.40 11.61
N LYS A 108 -22.85 14.62 11.10
CA LYS A 108 -21.79 15.51 10.64
C LYS A 108 -20.80 15.79 11.77
N THR A 109 -21.29 16.15 12.96
CA THR A 109 -20.47 16.38 14.15
C THR A 109 -19.67 15.14 14.56
N MET A 110 -20.28 13.96 14.51
CA MET A 110 -19.59 12.68 14.77
C MET A 110 -18.45 12.44 13.80
N ILE A 111 -18.64 12.72 12.51
CA ILE A 111 -17.62 12.54 11.47
C ILE A 111 -16.47 13.53 11.67
N ILE A 112 -16.77 14.79 11.99
CA ILE A 112 -15.74 15.80 12.26
C ILE A 112 -14.88 15.40 13.47
N ASN A 113 -15.53 14.96 14.55
CA ASN A 113 -14.84 14.59 15.80
C ASN A 113 -14.07 13.26 15.67
N TYR A 114 -14.61 12.29 14.91
CA TYR A 114 -14.02 10.97 14.72
C TYR A 114 -14.22 10.45 13.29
N PRO A 115 -13.45 10.94 12.31
CA PRO A 115 -13.62 10.56 10.90
C PRO A 115 -13.50 9.05 10.62
N ALA A 116 -12.80 8.31 11.48
CA ALA A 116 -12.67 6.85 11.36
C ALA A 116 -14.02 6.10 11.55
N ILE A 117 -15.08 6.77 12.02
CA ILE A 117 -16.44 6.21 12.08
C ILE A 117 -16.92 5.76 10.70
N LEU A 118 -16.48 6.41 9.63
CA LEU A 118 -16.81 6.05 8.25
C LEU A 118 -16.30 4.65 7.86
N ASN A 119 -15.25 4.16 8.53
CA ASN A 119 -14.68 2.82 8.31
C ASN A 119 -15.09 1.79 9.37
N THR A 120 -15.80 2.19 10.40
CA THR A 120 -16.26 1.29 11.46
C THR A 120 -17.49 0.51 10.98
N SER A 121 -17.60 -0.80 11.28
CA SER A 121 -18.80 -1.56 10.87
C SER A 121 -20.07 -1.00 11.52
N LEU A 122 -21.16 -1.00 10.77
CA LEU A 122 -22.43 -0.45 11.24
C LEU A 122 -22.99 -1.27 12.41
N GLU A 123 -22.85 -2.59 12.34
CA GLU A 123 -23.28 -3.50 13.40
C GLU A 123 -22.58 -3.18 14.73
N TYR A 124 -21.27 -2.90 14.67
CA TYR A 124 -20.49 -2.53 15.86
C TYR A 124 -20.92 -1.17 16.44
N ILE A 125 -21.19 -0.20 15.58
CA ILE A 125 -21.70 1.11 16.01
C ILE A 125 -23.07 0.93 16.65
N LYS A 126 -23.98 0.17 16.02
CA LYS A 126 -25.32 -0.11 16.51
C LYS A 126 -25.30 -0.77 17.90
N GLU A 127 -24.48 -1.81 18.06
CA GLU A 127 -24.33 -2.54 19.33
C GLU A 127 -23.83 -1.61 20.46
N LYS A 128 -22.90 -0.70 20.16
CA LYS A 128 -22.47 0.31 21.13
C LYS A 128 -23.54 1.32 21.48
N ILE A 129 -24.26 1.81 20.48
CA ILE A 129 -25.37 2.75 20.67
C ILE A 129 -26.46 2.12 21.55
N GLU A 130 -26.86 0.89 21.26
CA GLU A 130 -27.84 0.14 22.05
C GLU A 130 -27.40 0.00 23.51
N PHE A 131 -26.11 -0.36 23.74
CA PHE A 131 -25.60 -0.45 25.11
C PHE A 131 -25.57 0.91 25.81
N TYR A 132 -25.11 1.98 25.18
CA TYR A 132 -25.04 3.29 25.83
C TYR A 132 -26.45 3.87 26.09
N ASN A 133 -27.39 3.63 25.19
CA ASN A 133 -28.79 3.98 25.41
C ASN A 133 -29.36 3.24 26.62
N SER A 134 -29.03 1.95 26.78
CA SER A 134 -29.54 1.15 27.93
C SER A 134 -29.00 1.60 29.29
N ILE A 135 -27.92 2.37 29.31
CA ILE A 135 -27.32 2.92 30.53
C ILE A 135 -27.49 4.46 30.64
N GLY A 136 -28.40 5.04 29.83
CA GLY A 136 -28.73 6.47 29.88
C GLY A 136 -27.70 7.43 29.33
N LEU A 137 -26.82 6.97 28.42
CA LEU A 137 -25.73 7.73 27.87
C LEU A 137 -25.87 8.01 26.35
N HIS A 138 -27.10 8.25 25.88
CA HIS A 138 -27.40 8.47 24.45
C HIS A 138 -26.60 9.62 23.82
N SER A 139 -26.45 10.74 24.52
CA SER A 139 -25.80 11.94 24.00
C SER A 139 -24.26 11.82 23.86
N ILE A 140 -23.67 10.77 24.40
CA ILE A 140 -22.21 10.59 24.44
C ILE A 140 -21.59 10.51 23.05
N PHE A 141 -22.24 9.82 22.10
CA PHE A 141 -21.72 9.71 20.74
C PHE A 141 -21.62 11.05 20.02
N ILE A 142 -22.49 11.97 20.32
CA ILE A 142 -22.48 13.31 19.73
C ILE A 142 -21.40 14.16 20.40
N LYS A 143 -21.30 14.10 21.74
CA LYS A 143 -20.37 14.91 22.53
C LYS A 143 -18.91 14.46 22.35
N ASP A 144 -18.66 13.15 22.29
CA ASP A 144 -17.31 12.59 22.16
C ASP A 144 -17.31 11.24 21.43
N THR A 145 -17.33 11.32 20.10
CA THR A 145 -17.32 10.15 19.20
C THR A 145 -16.03 9.31 19.33
N SER A 146 -14.95 9.87 19.91
CA SER A 146 -13.68 9.14 20.12
C SER A 146 -13.84 7.93 21.03
N HIS A 147 -14.89 7.89 21.86
CA HIS A 147 -15.22 6.73 22.71
C HIS A 147 -15.56 5.45 21.92
N LEU A 148 -15.80 5.56 20.61
CA LEU A 148 -15.91 4.39 19.72
C LEU A 148 -14.61 3.56 19.67
N ILE A 149 -13.45 4.13 20.00
CA ILE A 149 -12.15 3.43 20.00
C ILE A 149 -12.12 2.36 21.09
N THR A 150 -12.66 2.64 22.28
CA THR A 150 -12.63 1.69 23.39
C THR A 150 -13.54 0.51 23.12
N SER A 151 -13.07 -0.72 23.30
CA SER A 151 -13.86 -1.91 23.06
C SER A 151 -15.13 -1.95 23.93
N LEU A 152 -16.24 -2.40 23.37
CA LEU A 152 -17.50 -2.50 24.10
C LEU A 152 -17.38 -3.44 25.31
N SER A 153 -16.65 -4.55 25.16
CA SER A 153 -16.41 -5.50 26.25
C SER A 153 -15.72 -4.83 27.45
N LEU A 154 -14.73 -3.97 27.21
CA LEU A 154 -14.05 -3.24 28.28
C LEU A 154 -14.93 -2.18 28.93
N VAL A 155 -15.69 -1.44 28.12
CA VAL A 155 -16.62 -0.42 28.65
C VAL A 155 -17.72 -1.07 29.49
N TYR A 156 -18.29 -2.17 29.00
CA TYR A 156 -19.28 -2.96 29.73
C TYR A 156 -18.71 -3.49 31.07
N ALA A 157 -17.54 -4.10 31.02
CA ALA A 157 -16.91 -4.65 32.22
C ALA A 157 -16.62 -3.55 33.26
N ARG A 158 -16.16 -2.39 32.84
CA ARG A 158 -15.98 -1.22 33.71
C ARG A 158 -17.30 -0.70 34.28
N TYR A 159 -18.34 -0.63 33.46
CA TYR A 159 -19.67 -0.23 33.91
C TYR A 159 -20.18 -1.19 34.99
N MET A 160 -20.13 -2.49 34.77
CA MET A 160 -20.58 -3.50 35.72
C MET A 160 -19.77 -3.44 37.03
N PHE A 161 -18.46 -3.30 36.93
CA PHE A 161 -17.61 -3.13 38.11
C PHE A 161 -17.96 -1.88 38.92
N LEU A 162 -18.12 -0.73 38.26
CA LEU A 162 -18.44 0.52 38.92
C LEU A 162 -19.82 0.43 39.59
N LYS A 163 -20.81 -0.17 38.93
CA LYS A 163 -22.14 -0.41 39.44
C LYS A 163 -22.14 -1.29 40.68
N GLU A 164 -21.41 -2.40 40.69
CA GLU A 164 -21.24 -3.27 41.88
C GLU A 164 -20.58 -2.54 43.06
N ASN A 165 -19.70 -1.58 42.76
CA ASN A 165 -19.05 -0.76 43.80
C ASN A 165 -19.85 0.50 44.15
N GLY A 166 -21.17 0.55 43.87
CA GLY A 166 -22.07 1.65 44.26
C GLY A 166 -21.83 2.95 43.48
N ILE A 167 -21.09 2.90 42.36
CA ILE A 167 -20.83 4.09 41.55
C ILE A 167 -21.79 4.12 40.38
N THR A 168 -22.81 5.00 40.47
CA THR A 168 -23.73 5.25 39.37
C THR A 168 -23.06 6.03 38.26
N ILE A 169 -23.19 5.58 37.01
CA ILE A 169 -22.70 6.25 35.83
C ILE A 169 -23.82 7.08 35.20
N ASP A 170 -23.54 8.35 34.98
CA ASP A 170 -24.40 9.33 34.36
C ASP A 170 -23.65 10.25 33.39
N GLU A 171 -24.33 11.23 32.78
CA GLU A 171 -23.71 12.20 31.86
C GLU A 171 -22.62 13.08 32.50
N LYS A 172 -22.54 13.19 33.83
CA LYS A 172 -21.52 14.01 34.52
C LYS A 172 -20.23 13.22 34.76
N ASN A 173 -20.33 11.91 34.92
CA ASN A 173 -19.19 11.09 35.35
C ASN A 173 -18.81 9.95 34.36
N TYR A 174 -19.50 9.83 33.25
CA TYR A 174 -19.28 8.76 32.23
C TYR A 174 -17.83 8.60 31.79
N ARG A 175 -17.02 9.66 31.84
CA ARG A 175 -15.59 9.61 31.48
C ARG A 175 -14.82 8.58 32.27
N ARG A 176 -15.31 8.14 33.45
CA ARG A 176 -14.73 7.03 34.21
C ARG A 176 -14.66 5.71 33.43
N LEU A 177 -15.59 5.50 32.49
CA LEU A 177 -15.60 4.32 31.62
C LEU A 177 -14.48 4.34 30.58
N PHE A 178 -13.96 5.53 30.25
CA PHE A 178 -13.07 5.76 29.11
C PHE A 178 -11.62 6.17 29.48
N ILE A 179 -11.31 6.28 30.77
CA ILE A 179 -9.92 6.53 31.19
C ILE A 179 -9.00 5.39 30.74
N SER A 180 -7.70 5.66 30.58
CA SER A 180 -6.74 4.63 30.15
C SER A 180 -6.73 3.42 31.10
N SER A 181 -6.39 2.23 30.57
CA SER A 181 -6.32 1.01 31.41
C SER A 181 -5.37 1.16 32.58
N LYS A 182 -4.25 1.87 32.41
CA LYS A 182 -3.32 2.20 33.50
C LYS A 182 -3.95 3.09 34.57
N GLN A 183 -4.71 4.10 34.18
CA GLN A 183 -5.40 4.99 35.10
C GLN A 183 -6.53 4.26 35.84
N PHE A 184 -7.28 3.40 35.14
CA PHE A 184 -8.33 2.60 35.76
C PHE A 184 -7.75 1.64 36.79
N GLN A 185 -6.69 0.91 36.42
CA GLN A 185 -5.99 -0.01 37.33
C GLN A 185 -5.42 0.71 38.56
N LYS A 186 -4.77 1.86 38.35
CA LYS A 186 -4.25 2.68 39.50
C LYS A 186 -5.35 3.14 40.45
N LYS A 187 -6.54 3.46 39.89
CA LYS A 187 -7.66 4.03 40.67
C LYS A 187 -8.48 2.97 41.40
N TYR A 188 -8.66 1.81 40.79
CA TYR A 188 -9.59 0.77 41.26
C TYR A 188 -8.90 -0.56 41.60
N ASN A 189 -7.59 -0.65 41.45
CA ASN A 189 -6.76 -1.82 41.74
C ASN A 189 -7.22 -3.12 41.02
N ILE A 190 -7.68 -2.99 39.78
CA ILE A 190 -8.12 -4.11 38.94
C ILE A 190 -7.63 -3.92 37.50
N SER A 191 -7.06 -4.95 36.90
CA SER A 191 -6.58 -4.91 35.50
C SER A 191 -7.74 -5.02 34.49
N SER A 192 -7.49 -4.60 33.25
CA SER A 192 -8.50 -4.72 32.19
C SER A 192 -8.82 -6.17 31.86
N GLU A 193 -7.87 -7.08 32.01
CA GLU A 193 -8.06 -8.50 31.75
C GLU A 193 -8.94 -9.14 32.85
N GLU A 194 -8.65 -8.87 34.11
CA GLU A 194 -9.48 -9.32 35.24
C GLU A 194 -10.90 -8.80 35.15
N LEU A 195 -11.09 -7.52 34.74
CA LEU A 195 -12.40 -6.92 34.52
C LEU A 195 -13.19 -7.66 33.45
N ILE A 196 -12.62 -7.89 32.28
CA ILE A 196 -13.30 -8.55 31.16
C ILE A 196 -13.63 -10.01 31.51
N ASN A 197 -12.75 -10.69 32.24
CA ASN A 197 -13.01 -12.05 32.68
C ASN A 197 -14.10 -12.11 33.75
N LYS A 198 -14.14 -11.15 34.68
CA LYS A 198 -15.18 -11.09 35.73
C LYS A 198 -16.54 -10.67 35.18
N TYR A 199 -16.57 -9.73 34.20
CA TYR A 199 -17.79 -9.19 33.60
C TYR A 199 -17.76 -9.36 32.08
N PRO A 200 -17.92 -10.57 31.57
CA PRO A 200 -17.91 -10.81 30.11
C PRO A 200 -19.15 -10.18 29.48
N TYR A 201 -18.95 -9.37 28.43
CA TYR A 201 -20.04 -8.87 27.63
C TYR A 201 -20.55 -10.01 26.72
N LYS A 202 -21.77 -10.45 26.99
CA LYS A 202 -22.42 -11.51 26.17
C LYS A 202 -22.93 -10.86 24.88
N THR A 203 -22.15 -10.96 23.81
CA THR A 203 -22.68 -10.81 22.45
C THR A 203 -22.98 -12.20 21.93
N ASP A 204 -24.10 -12.39 21.23
CA ASP A 204 -24.39 -13.61 20.47
C ASP A 204 -23.36 -13.86 19.33
N LYS A 205 -22.40 -12.94 19.18
CA LYS A 205 -21.27 -13.02 18.26
C LYS A 205 -19.96 -12.77 19.02
N LYS A 206 -19.22 -13.84 19.34
CA LYS A 206 -17.87 -13.77 19.90
C LYS A 206 -16.96 -12.94 18.98
N ARG A 207 -16.70 -11.67 19.34
CA ARG A 207 -15.60 -10.87 18.77
C ARG A 207 -14.36 -11.03 19.64
N VAL A 208 -13.27 -11.47 19.05
CA VAL A 208 -11.96 -11.60 19.71
C VAL A 208 -11.20 -10.27 19.59
N PRO A 209 -10.65 -9.71 20.69
CA PRO A 209 -9.81 -8.52 20.64
C PRO A 209 -8.47 -8.83 19.93
N ASN A 210 -7.98 -7.87 19.14
CA ASN A 210 -6.63 -7.90 18.57
C ASN A 210 -5.58 -7.77 19.70
N SER A 211 -5.22 -8.87 20.32
CA SER A 211 -4.03 -8.97 21.16
C SER A 211 -3.06 -9.98 20.52
N ARG A 212 -1.82 -9.55 20.31
CA ARG A 212 -0.70 -10.43 19.96
C ARG A 212 -0.48 -11.42 21.14
N ILE A 213 -1.15 -12.57 21.09
CA ILE A 213 -0.86 -13.70 21.95
C ILE A 213 -0.68 -14.91 21.04
N THR A 214 0.53 -15.42 21.05
CA THR A 214 0.91 -16.70 20.47
C THR A 214 0.26 -17.84 21.30
N LYS A 215 -0.94 -18.26 20.91
CA LYS A 215 -1.55 -19.55 21.30
C LYS A 215 -1.96 -20.29 20.02
N PRO A 216 -2.03 -21.64 20.06
CA PRO A 216 -2.28 -22.43 18.86
C PRO A 216 -3.59 -22.01 18.17
N VAL A 217 -3.53 -21.83 16.87
CA VAL A 217 -4.55 -21.21 16.01
C VAL A 217 -5.87 -22.00 15.91
N GLU A 218 -5.96 -23.16 16.55
CA GLU A 218 -7.06 -24.12 16.35
C GLU A 218 -8.30 -23.89 17.22
N GLU A 219 -8.25 -23.15 18.32
CA GLU A 219 -9.38 -23.09 19.28
C GLU A 219 -10.33 -21.89 19.18
N THR A 220 -10.12 -20.93 18.27
CA THR A 220 -10.88 -19.64 18.28
C THR A 220 -11.44 -19.19 16.92
N MET A 221 -11.48 -20.05 15.90
CA MET A 221 -12.06 -19.69 14.60
C MET A 221 -13.60 -19.87 14.59
N SER A 222 -14.33 -18.85 14.09
CA SER A 222 -15.78 -18.94 13.91
C SER A 222 -16.16 -20.10 12.95
N THR A 223 -17.35 -20.67 13.09
CA THR A 223 -17.87 -21.76 12.22
C THR A 223 -17.77 -21.39 10.72
N LYS A 224 -17.96 -20.12 10.37
CA LYS A 224 -17.80 -19.60 9.00
C LYS A 224 -16.35 -19.70 8.49
N TYR A 225 -15.38 -19.43 9.36
CA TYR A 225 -13.95 -19.57 9.04
C TYR A 225 -13.56 -21.01 8.76
N TYR A 226 -14.02 -21.95 9.61
CA TYR A 226 -13.79 -23.37 9.38
C TYR A 226 -14.48 -23.86 8.10
N GLY A 227 -15.70 -23.40 7.83
CA GLY A 227 -16.41 -23.71 6.60
C GLY A 227 -15.62 -23.25 5.36
N MET A 228 -15.10 -22.04 5.38
CA MET A 228 -14.32 -21.51 4.27
C MET A 228 -12.93 -22.17 4.14
N ILE A 229 -12.27 -22.50 5.25
CA ILE A 229 -11.01 -23.28 5.21
C ILE A 229 -11.26 -24.63 4.53
N ASN A 230 -12.29 -25.37 4.97
CA ASN A 230 -12.63 -26.66 4.38
C ASN A 230 -12.97 -26.53 2.90
N TYR A 231 -13.69 -25.48 2.51
CA TYR A 231 -14.01 -25.23 1.13
C TYR A 231 -12.75 -24.90 0.28
N LEU A 232 -11.84 -24.07 0.78
CA LEU A 232 -10.57 -23.80 0.10
C LEU A 232 -9.72 -25.09 -0.02
N VAL A 233 -9.75 -25.96 1.00
CA VAL A 233 -9.07 -27.27 0.93
C VAL A 233 -9.70 -28.15 -0.17
N GLN A 234 -11.02 -28.15 -0.33
CA GLN A 234 -11.71 -28.84 -1.45
C GLN A 234 -11.30 -28.28 -2.81
N LEU A 235 -10.97 -27.00 -2.88
CA LEU A 235 -10.42 -26.35 -4.09
C LEU A 235 -8.93 -26.64 -4.33
N GLY A 236 -8.30 -27.48 -3.48
CA GLY A 236 -6.91 -27.93 -3.64
C GLY A 236 -5.85 -27.13 -2.87
N TYR A 237 -6.24 -26.19 -2.00
CA TYR A 237 -5.30 -25.49 -1.12
C TYR A 237 -4.90 -26.38 0.08
N LYS A 238 -3.65 -26.27 0.51
CA LYS A 238 -3.24 -26.85 1.80
C LYS A 238 -3.94 -26.11 2.94
N LYS A 239 -4.23 -26.79 4.06
CA LYS A 239 -4.91 -26.18 5.22
C LYS A 239 -4.21 -24.94 5.73
N GLU A 240 -2.88 -24.96 5.82
CA GLU A 240 -2.05 -23.83 6.25
C GLU A 240 -2.12 -22.65 5.27
N GLU A 241 -2.25 -22.95 3.98
CA GLU A 241 -2.39 -21.95 2.93
C GLU A 241 -3.78 -21.31 2.96
N ALA A 242 -4.84 -22.12 3.11
CA ALA A 242 -6.20 -21.63 3.30
C ALA A 242 -6.32 -20.71 4.52
N ILE A 243 -5.67 -21.07 5.63
CA ILE A 243 -5.58 -20.21 6.82
C ILE A 243 -4.85 -18.89 6.52
N LYS A 244 -3.74 -18.92 5.76
CA LYS A 244 -3.01 -17.70 5.36
C LYS A 244 -3.85 -16.80 4.44
N ILE A 245 -4.59 -17.39 3.52
CA ILE A 245 -5.52 -16.68 2.62
C ILE A 245 -6.57 -15.93 3.44
N LEU A 246 -7.23 -16.60 4.37
CA LEU A 246 -8.25 -16.00 5.23
C LEU A 246 -7.68 -14.98 6.22
N LYS A 247 -6.45 -15.19 6.72
CA LYS A 247 -5.76 -14.18 7.56
C LYS A 247 -5.45 -12.90 6.78
N LYS A 248 -5.10 -13.02 5.49
CA LYS A 248 -4.88 -11.84 4.63
C LYS A 248 -6.18 -11.12 4.30
N ASN A 249 -7.26 -11.84 4.14
CA ASN A 249 -8.57 -11.28 3.81
C ASN A 249 -9.71 -12.00 4.53
N PRO A 250 -10.01 -11.60 5.77
CA PRO A 250 -11.07 -12.20 6.60
C PRO A 250 -12.46 -12.17 5.97
N THR A 251 -12.75 -11.17 5.13
CA THR A 251 -14.06 -11.01 4.48
C THR A 251 -14.40 -12.14 3.50
N LEU A 252 -13.42 -12.95 3.09
CA LEU A 252 -13.69 -14.17 2.31
C LEU A 252 -14.57 -15.17 3.05
N ALA A 253 -14.51 -15.21 4.38
CA ALA A 253 -15.34 -16.09 5.18
C ALA A 253 -16.84 -15.78 5.10
N ASP A 254 -17.20 -14.59 4.61
CA ASP A 254 -18.58 -14.15 4.43
C ASP A 254 -19.12 -14.46 3.02
N LEU A 255 -18.26 -14.88 2.09
CA LEU A 255 -18.68 -15.28 0.74
C LEU A 255 -19.28 -16.68 0.74
N SER A 256 -20.28 -16.89 -0.12
CA SER A 256 -20.80 -18.24 -0.36
C SER A 256 -19.86 -19.05 -1.25
N PRO A 257 -19.76 -20.38 -1.06
CA PRO A 257 -19.03 -21.26 -1.97
C PRO A 257 -19.48 -21.11 -3.43
N SER A 258 -20.78 -20.93 -3.68
CA SER A 258 -21.32 -20.70 -5.03
C SER A 258 -20.70 -19.45 -5.65
N SER A 259 -20.73 -18.30 -4.96
CA SER A 259 -20.15 -17.05 -5.46
C SER A 259 -18.65 -17.16 -5.77
N ILE A 260 -17.90 -17.95 -5.00
CA ILE A 260 -16.48 -18.21 -5.27
C ILE A 260 -16.32 -19.09 -6.52
N ASN A 261 -17.14 -20.15 -6.66
CA ASN A 261 -17.12 -21.00 -7.85
C ASN A 261 -17.44 -20.23 -9.13
N ASP A 262 -18.44 -19.34 -9.09
CA ASP A 262 -18.81 -18.52 -10.26
C ASP A 262 -17.63 -17.63 -10.70
N LYS A 263 -16.91 -17.05 -9.76
CA LYS A 263 -15.71 -16.24 -10.05
C LYS A 263 -14.56 -17.10 -10.57
N ILE A 264 -14.33 -18.28 -10.01
CA ILE A 264 -13.33 -19.23 -10.49
C ILE A 264 -13.64 -19.64 -11.93
N ASN A 265 -14.90 -20.00 -12.23
CA ASN A 265 -15.34 -20.38 -13.57
C ASN A 265 -15.16 -19.21 -14.56
N ASN A 266 -15.50 -17.97 -14.18
CA ASN A 266 -15.28 -16.79 -14.99
C ASN A 266 -13.79 -16.62 -15.36
N PHE A 267 -12.87 -16.83 -14.42
CA PHE A 267 -11.45 -16.77 -14.72
C PHE A 267 -10.97 -17.91 -15.61
N LEU A 268 -11.52 -19.13 -15.45
CA LEU A 268 -11.22 -20.27 -16.32
C LEU A 268 -11.69 -20.00 -17.75
N GLU A 269 -12.87 -19.38 -17.95
CA GLU A 269 -13.40 -18.99 -19.26
C GLU A 269 -12.51 -17.91 -19.92
N ILE A 270 -11.89 -17.01 -19.15
CA ILE A 270 -10.93 -16.04 -19.66
C ILE A 270 -9.65 -16.72 -20.15
N GLY A 271 -9.36 -17.94 -19.67
CA GLY A 271 -8.23 -18.78 -20.08
C GLY A 271 -7.16 -18.97 -19.03
N PHE A 272 -7.42 -18.63 -17.73
CA PHE A 272 -6.53 -19.02 -16.64
C PHE A 272 -6.55 -20.55 -16.47
N THR A 273 -5.40 -21.13 -16.15
CA THR A 273 -5.38 -22.51 -15.65
C THR A 273 -5.74 -22.54 -14.16
N LYS A 274 -6.10 -23.73 -13.65
CA LYS A 274 -6.37 -23.91 -12.21
C LYS A 274 -5.16 -23.56 -11.36
N GLU A 275 -3.96 -23.92 -11.80
CA GLU A 275 -2.70 -23.63 -11.11
C GLU A 275 -2.38 -22.13 -11.08
N GLU A 276 -2.62 -21.44 -12.19
CA GLU A 276 -2.43 -19.98 -12.28
C GLU A 276 -3.40 -19.24 -11.36
N LEU A 277 -4.65 -19.68 -11.34
CA LEU A 277 -5.68 -19.11 -10.49
C LEU A 277 -5.40 -19.39 -9.01
N HIS A 278 -4.98 -20.63 -8.67
CA HIS A 278 -4.54 -21.00 -7.34
C HIS A 278 -3.41 -20.08 -6.85
N ALA A 279 -2.38 -19.87 -7.65
CA ALA A 279 -1.28 -18.97 -7.33
C ALA A 279 -1.71 -17.50 -7.20
N LEU A 280 -2.65 -17.04 -8.04
CA LEU A 280 -3.19 -15.69 -8.00
C LEU A 280 -3.97 -15.45 -6.70
N ILE A 281 -4.89 -16.34 -6.35
CA ILE A 281 -5.70 -16.25 -5.14
C ILE A 281 -4.82 -16.33 -3.88
N SER A 282 -3.82 -17.20 -3.84
CA SER A 282 -2.88 -17.30 -2.70
C SER A 282 -2.11 -16.02 -2.46
N LYS A 283 -1.72 -15.32 -3.55
CA LYS A 283 -1.03 -14.02 -3.46
C LYS A 283 -1.97 -12.88 -3.13
N TYR A 284 -3.16 -12.86 -3.76
CA TYR A 284 -4.09 -11.76 -3.73
C TYR A 284 -5.56 -12.23 -3.56
N PRO A 285 -5.93 -12.69 -2.36
CA PRO A 285 -7.27 -13.24 -2.09
C PRO A 285 -8.42 -12.26 -2.35
N VAL A 286 -8.15 -10.95 -2.27
CA VAL A 286 -9.14 -9.87 -2.47
C VAL A 286 -9.84 -10.00 -3.83
N ILE A 287 -9.22 -10.64 -4.83
CA ILE A 287 -9.82 -10.85 -6.15
C ILE A 287 -11.16 -11.61 -6.07
N LEU A 288 -11.30 -12.51 -5.10
CA LEU A 288 -12.56 -13.22 -4.86
C LEU A 288 -13.65 -12.34 -4.24
N CYS A 289 -13.31 -11.19 -3.67
CA CYS A 289 -14.27 -10.23 -3.15
C CYS A 289 -14.79 -9.24 -4.20
N MET A 290 -14.18 -9.23 -5.40
CA MET A 290 -14.64 -8.39 -6.52
C MET A 290 -15.88 -9.01 -7.18
N SER A 291 -16.76 -8.17 -7.74
CA SER A 291 -17.87 -8.69 -8.56
C SER A 291 -17.36 -9.17 -9.94
N ILE A 292 -18.06 -10.11 -10.54
CA ILE A 292 -17.74 -10.66 -11.87
C ILE A 292 -17.78 -9.55 -12.92
N GLU A 293 -18.78 -8.68 -12.84
CA GLU A 293 -18.94 -7.54 -13.74
C GLU A 293 -17.73 -6.60 -13.70
N ASN A 294 -17.21 -6.34 -12.50
CA ASN A 294 -16.03 -5.49 -12.32
C ASN A 294 -14.75 -6.17 -12.88
N ILE A 295 -14.62 -7.49 -12.68
CA ILE A 295 -13.52 -8.27 -13.26
C ILE A 295 -13.57 -8.21 -14.79
N ASN A 296 -14.75 -8.50 -15.37
CA ASN A 296 -14.93 -8.52 -16.82
C ASN A 296 -14.74 -7.14 -17.44
N ALA A 297 -15.30 -6.08 -16.85
CA ALA A 297 -15.09 -4.72 -17.31
C ALA A 297 -13.60 -4.34 -17.37
N LYS A 298 -12.78 -4.79 -16.40
CA LYS A 298 -11.34 -4.57 -16.44
C LYS A 298 -10.64 -5.37 -17.52
N ILE A 299 -11.02 -6.62 -17.70
CA ILE A 299 -10.48 -7.49 -18.77
C ILE A 299 -10.79 -6.89 -20.14
N ASP A 300 -12.02 -6.46 -20.37
CA ASP A 300 -12.43 -5.84 -21.63
C ASP A 300 -11.70 -4.51 -21.88
N ALA A 301 -11.47 -3.73 -20.82
CA ALA A 301 -10.67 -2.52 -20.94
C ALA A 301 -9.20 -2.84 -21.29
N PHE A 302 -8.61 -3.91 -20.75
CA PHE A 302 -7.28 -4.36 -21.17
C PHE A 302 -7.27 -4.83 -22.63
N ARG A 303 -8.31 -5.57 -23.08
CA ARG A 303 -8.46 -5.97 -24.47
C ARG A 303 -8.52 -4.75 -25.41
N THR A 304 -9.29 -3.72 -25.03
CA THR A 304 -9.39 -2.45 -25.77
C THR A 304 -8.04 -1.72 -25.84
N LEU A 305 -7.18 -1.87 -24.82
CA LEU A 305 -5.81 -1.33 -24.82
C LEU A 305 -4.83 -2.16 -25.66
N GLY A 306 -5.26 -3.28 -26.26
CA GLY A 306 -4.44 -4.12 -27.13
C GLY A 306 -3.80 -5.33 -26.44
N TYR A 307 -4.20 -5.69 -25.24
CA TYR A 307 -3.71 -6.89 -24.55
C TYR A 307 -4.56 -8.11 -24.87
N SER A 308 -3.91 -9.21 -25.21
CA SER A 308 -4.58 -10.53 -25.32
C SER A 308 -4.89 -11.11 -23.93
N ASN A 309 -5.78 -12.11 -23.86
CA ASN A 309 -6.02 -12.83 -22.60
C ASN A 309 -4.72 -13.41 -22.01
N LYS A 310 -3.83 -13.94 -22.86
CA LYS A 310 -2.50 -14.43 -22.42
C LYS A 310 -1.66 -13.33 -21.78
N ASP A 311 -1.74 -12.11 -22.30
CA ASP A 311 -1.04 -10.97 -21.71
C ASP A 311 -1.64 -10.58 -20.37
N ILE A 312 -2.97 -10.55 -20.26
CA ILE A 312 -3.67 -10.22 -19.00
C ILE A 312 -3.32 -11.24 -17.91
N ILE A 313 -3.29 -12.53 -18.25
CA ILE A 313 -2.85 -13.61 -17.35
C ILE A 313 -1.40 -13.39 -16.92
N LYS A 314 -0.50 -13.10 -17.86
CA LYS A 314 0.92 -12.83 -17.57
C LYS A 314 1.11 -11.62 -16.66
N ILE A 315 0.36 -10.54 -16.91
CA ILE A 315 0.36 -9.31 -16.11
C ILE A 315 -0.13 -9.62 -14.69
N SER A 316 -1.27 -10.30 -14.55
CA SER A 316 -1.86 -10.61 -13.24
C SER A 316 -1.00 -11.54 -12.38
N LYS A 317 -0.24 -12.46 -12.97
CA LYS A 317 0.74 -13.31 -12.25
C LYS A 317 1.87 -12.49 -11.64
N ARG A 318 2.29 -11.39 -12.30
CA ARG A 318 3.37 -10.51 -11.85
C ARG A 318 2.89 -9.39 -10.95
N LEU A 319 1.71 -8.84 -11.24
CA LEU A 319 1.06 -7.76 -10.49
C LEU A 319 -0.41 -8.14 -10.21
N PRO A 320 -0.68 -8.99 -9.21
CA PRO A 320 -2.05 -9.41 -8.89
C PRO A 320 -3.01 -8.25 -8.57
N THR A 321 -2.47 -7.16 -8.04
CA THR A 321 -3.22 -5.94 -7.72
C THR A 321 -3.72 -5.18 -8.95
N ILE A 322 -3.37 -5.61 -10.18
CA ILE A 322 -3.80 -4.96 -11.43
C ILE A 322 -5.32 -4.83 -11.53
N PHE A 323 -6.06 -5.79 -10.99
CA PHE A 323 -7.52 -5.75 -10.95
C PHE A 323 -8.09 -4.65 -10.04
N CYS A 324 -7.27 -4.04 -9.15
CA CYS A 324 -7.67 -2.90 -8.32
C CYS A 324 -7.34 -1.54 -8.94
N TYR A 325 -6.49 -1.50 -9.96
CA TYR A 325 -6.18 -0.24 -10.64
C TYR A 325 -7.42 0.30 -11.38
N SER A 326 -7.63 1.61 -11.36
CA SER A 326 -8.64 2.20 -12.24
C SER A 326 -8.16 2.15 -13.70
N ILE A 327 -9.07 1.92 -14.61
CA ILE A 327 -8.75 1.90 -16.05
C ILE A 327 -8.24 3.25 -16.52
N ASP A 328 -8.82 4.33 -16.00
CA ASP A 328 -8.39 5.69 -16.36
C ASP A 328 -6.96 5.97 -15.91
N ASN A 329 -6.56 5.49 -14.71
CA ASN A 329 -5.17 5.61 -14.27
C ASN A 329 -4.20 4.84 -15.17
N ILE A 330 -4.61 3.67 -15.69
CA ILE A 330 -3.80 2.89 -16.63
C ILE A 330 -3.68 3.63 -17.97
N LYS A 331 -4.80 4.17 -18.50
CA LYS A 331 -4.81 4.97 -19.73
C LYS A 331 -3.92 6.20 -19.59
N THR A 332 -4.11 6.98 -18.52
CA THR A 332 -3.29 8.16 -18.23
C THR A 332 -1.80 7.81 -18.19
N LYS A 333 -1.44 6.70 -17.50
CA LYS A 333 -0.04 6.25 -17.46
C LYS A 333 0.51 5.91 -18.85
N ILE A 334 -0.30 5.31 -19.72
CA ILE A 334 0.11 5.02 -21.12
C ILE A 334 0.35 6.32 -21.86
N GLU A 335 -0.57 7.28 -21.79
CA GLU A 335 -0.44 8.58 -22.47
C GLU A 335 0.75 9.39 -21.92
N ASP A 336 0.95 9.40 -20.61
CA ASP A 336 2.12 10.03 -19.99
C ASP A 336 3.44 9.44 -20.49
N MET A 337 3.51 8.12 -20.66
CA MET A 337 4.71 7.47 -21.21
C MET A 337 4.89 7.77 -22.70
N ILE A 338 3.80 7.86 -23.46
CA ILE A 338 3.86 8.31 -24.86
C ILE A 338 4.38 9.75 -24.94
N ALA A 339 3.95 10.62 -24.04
CA ALA A 339 4.45 12.00 -23.95
C ALA A 339 5.94 12.08 -23.58
N LEU A 340 6.52 11.01 -22.98
CA LEU A 340 7.96 10.85 -22.77
C LEU A 340 8.70 10.29 -24.01
N GLY A 341 8.03 10.16 -25.17
CA GLY A 341 8.65 9.72 -26.42
C GLY A 341 8.59 8.21 -26.70
N PHE A 342 7.95 7.40 -25.83
CA PHE A 342 7.74 5.99 -26.14
C PHE A 342 6.60 5.80 -27.14
N THR A 343 6.72 4.84 -28.05
CA THR A 343 5.57 4.46 -28.88
C THR A 343 4.56 3.67 -28.04
N ARG A 344 3.30 3.70 -28.45
CA ARG A 344 2.22 2.94 -27.77
C ARG A 344 2.55 1.45 -27.68
N GLU A 345 3.11 0.86 -28.73
CA GLU A 345 3.50 -0.55 -28.80
C GLU A 345 4.57 -0.87 -27.76
N VAL A 346 5.56 0.01 -27.63
CA VAL A 346 6.64 -0.13 -26.62
C VAL A 346 6.05 -0.05 -25.20
N VAL A 347 5.15 0.90 -24.93
CA VAL A 347 4.51 1.02 -23.61
C VAL A 347 3.68 -0.23 -23.28
N ILE A 348 2.89 -0.75 -24.23
CA ILE A 348 2.13 -1.99 -24.06
C ILE A 348 3.06 -3.16 -23.78
N LYS A 349 4.18 -3.29 -24.50
CA LYS A 349 5.21 -4.31 -24.29
C LYS A 349 5.88 -4.18 -22.90
N MET A 350 6.18 -2.94 -22.47
CA MET A 350 6.72 -2.67 -21.14
C MET A 350 5.77 -3.12 -20.03
N ILE A 351 4.50 -2.73 -20.08
CA ILE A 351 3.49 -3.12 -19.08
C ILE A 351 3.31 -4.64 -19.06
N ARG A 352 3.30 -5.30 -20.22
CA ARG A 352 3.24 -6.78 -20.33
C ARG A 352 4.42 -7.47 -19.63
N ASN A 353 5.62 -6.92 -19.76
CA ASN A 353 6.85 -7.53 -19.25
C ASN A 353 7.23 -7.06 -17.84
N PHE A 354 6.86 -5.84 -17.48
CA PHE A 354 7.12 -5.22 -16.18
C PHE A 354 5.89 -4.43 -15.70
N PRO A 355 4.79 -5.09 -15.30
CA PRO A 355 3.55 -4.42 -14.91
C PRO A 355 3.72 -3.40 -13.78
N SER A 356 4.75 -3.58 -12.93
CA SER A 356 5.05 -2.65 -11.83
C SER A 356 5.39 -1.24 -12.30
N VAL A 357 5.64 -1.01 -13.60
CA VAL A 357 5.79 0.34 -14.17
C VAL A 357 4.54 1.19 -13.94
N LEU A 358 3.37 0.58 -13.84
CA LEU A 358 2.11 1.27 -13.52
C LEU A 358 2.11 1.90 -12.12
N SER A 359 2.92 1.37 -11.20
CA SER A 359 3.06 1.88 -9.82
C SER A 359 4.11 2.99 -9.70
N ILE A 360 4.94 3.21 -10.73
CA ILE A 360 6.01 4.21 -10.70
C ILE A 360 5.43 5.54 -11.16
N SER A 361 5.62 6.62 -10.40
CA SER A 361 5.17 7.97 -10.82
C SER A 361 5.93 8.44 -12.06
N ILE A 362 5.29 9.27 -12.88
CA ILE A 362 5.93 9.87 -14.06
C ILE A 362 7.12 10.74 -13.65
N ASP A 363 7.01 11.47 -12.55
CA ASP A 363 8.12 12.29 -12.04
C ASP A 363 9.33 11.44 -11.65
N ASN A 364 9.09 10.25 -11.10
CA ASN A 364 10.16 9.31 -10.81
C ASN A 364 10.83 8.80 -12.11
N ILE A 365 10.05 8.54 -13.16
CA ILE A 365 10.59 8.16 -14.48
C ILE A 365 11.41 9.32 -15.07
N LYS A 366 10.89 10.56 -15.05
CA LYS A 366 11.61 11.77 -15.47
C LYS A 366 12.92 11.96 -14.70
N ASN A 367 12.89 11.77 -13.39
CA ASN A 367 14.10 11.83 -12.57
C ASN A 367 15.15 10.80 -12.99
N LYS A 368 14.74 9.57 -13.38
CA LYS A 368 15.68 8.57 -13.91
C LYS A 368 16.24 8.98 -15.27
N ILE A 369 15.42 9.57 -16.15
CA ILE A 369 15.88 10.14 -17.42
C ILE A 369 16.97 11.19 -17.15
N ASN A 370 16.72 12.13 -16.25
CA ASN A 370 17.70 13.17 -15.90
C ASN A 370 19.01 12.58 -15.35
N ILE A 371 18.93 11.53 -14.49
CA ILE A 371 20.13 10.85 -14.01
C ILE A 371 20.95 10.26 -15.16
N PHE A 372 20.33 9.61 -16.15
CA PHE A 372 21.05 9.10 -17.30
C PHE A 372 21.69 10.24 -18.12
N LEU A 373 20.96 11.35 -18.34
CA LEU A 373 21.49 12.54 -19.02
C LEU A 373 22.71 13.13 -18.27
N GLU A 374 22.67 13.21 -16.93
CA GLU A 374 23.80 13.65 -16.09
C GLU A 374 25.07 12.82 -16.35
N TYR A 375 24.93 11.55 -16.74
CA TYR A 375 26.04 10.64 -17.02
C TYR A 375 26.35 10.50 -18.53
N GLY A 376 25.81 11.39 -19.38
CA GLY A 376 26.18 11.51 -20.79
C GLY A 376 25.42 10.59 -21.76
N TYR A 377 24.36 9.90 -21.31
CA TYR A 377 23.50 9.15 -22.22
C TYR A 377 22.60 10.08 -23.02
N THR A 378 22.42 9.78 -24.30
CA THR A 378 21.45 10.51 -25.14
C THR A 378 20.03 10.10 -24.79
N TYR A 379 19.05 10.95 -25.13
CA TYR A 379 17.66 10.67 -24.85
C TYR A 379 17.19 9.36 -25.51
N ASP A 380 17.61 9.12 -26.76
CA ASP A 380 17.26 7.91 -27.50
C ASP A 380 17.86 6.63 -26.86
N GLU A 381 19.10 6.70 -26.39
CA GLU A 381 19.70 5.61 -25.63
C GLU A 381 18.93 5.32 -24.33
N ILE A 382 18.46 6.34 -23.65
CA ILE A 382 17.67 6.19 -22.43
C ILE A 382 16.32 5.52 -22.73
N LEU A 383 15.61 5.96 -23.76
CA LEU A 383 14.37 5.33 -24.20
C LEU A 383 14.60 3.86 -24.54
N TYR A 384 15.66 3.56 -25.28
CA TYR A 384 16.05 2.18 -25.61
C TYR A 384 16.39 1.36 -24.36
N ILE A 385 17.14 1.92 -23.40
CA ILE A 385 17.43 1.26 -22.12
C ILE A 385 16.13 0.92 -21.40
N PHE A 386 15.18 1.84 -21.32
CA PHE A 386 13.91 1.62 -20.63
C PHE A 386 13.00 0.63 -21.38
N GLU A 387 13.05 0.60 -22.71
CA GLU A 387 12.34 -0.42 -23.50
C GLU A 387 12.89 -1.82 -23.21
N VAL A 388 14.23 -1.98 -23.20
CA VAL A 388 14.89 -3.29 -22.99
C VAL A 388 14.75 -3.78 -21.56
N ILE A 389 14.88 -2.87 -20.58
CA ILE A 389 14.83 -3.16 -19.15
C ILE A 389 13.98 -2.15 -18.37
N PRO A 390 12.66 -2.20 -18.48
CA PRO A 390 11.78 -1.28 -17.73
C PRO A 390 12.02 -1.29 -16.22
N ALA A 391 12.55 -2.38 -15.67
CA ALA A 391 12.87 -2.53 -14.25
C ALA A 391 13.88 -1.48 -13.73
N VAL A 392 14.70 -0.89 -14.60
CA VAL A 392 15.62 0.19 -14.24
C VAL A 392 14.88 1.43 -13.72
N MET A 393 13.65 1.68 -14.17
CA MET A 393 12.82 2.77 -13.68
C MET A 393 12.51 2.65 -12.16
N ALA A 394 12.57 1.43 -11.61
CA ALA A 394 12.32 1.15 -10.20
C ALA A 394 13.58 1.23 -9.32
N TYR A 395 14.76 1.46 -9.89
CA TYR A 395 15.97 1.61 -9.08
C TYR A 395 15.90 2.88 -8.22
N SER A 396 16.54 2.85 -7.04
CA SER A 396 16.72 4.07 -6.28
C SER A 396 17.63 5.05 -7.05
N PRO A 397 17.39 6.36 -6.98
CA PRO A 397 18.25 7.36 -7.62
C PRO A 397 19.73 7.17 -7.29
N ASP A 398 20.04 6.95 -6.03
CA ASP A 398 21.41 6.81 -5.55
C ASP A 398 22.10 5.54 -6.10
N SER A 399 21.39 4.41 -6.07
CA SER A 399 21.91 3.15 -6.65
C SER A 399 22.15 3.25 -8.15
N LEU A 400 21.30 4.01 -8.86
CA LEU A 400 21.48 4.24 -10.29
C LEU A 400 22.68 5.14 -10.55
N ARG A 401 22.81 6.28 -9.84
CA ARG A 401 23.95 7.19 -9.96
C ARG A 401 25.28 6.50 -9.66
N GLU A 402 25.33 5.75 -8.58
CA GLU A 402 26.52 5.01 -8.18
C GLU A 402 26.95 4.01 -9.28
N LYS A 403 25.99 3.30 -9.84
CA LYS A 403 26.25 2.33 -10.91
C LYS A 403 26.73 3.00 -12.20
N LEU A 404 26.08 4.08 -12.64
CA LEU A 404 26.46 4.83 -13.84
C LEU A 404 27.82 5.52 -13.67
N LYS A 405 28.07 6.13 -12.49
CA LYS A 405 29.37 6.72 -12.13
C LYS A 405 30.49 5.69 -12.29
N TYR A 406 30.29 4.49 -11.72
CA TYR A 406 31.29 3.44 -11.82
C TYR A 406 31.50 2.98 -13.26
N TYR A 407 30.44 2.78 -14.05
CA TYR A 407 30.56 2.32 -15.43
C TYR A 407 31.28 3.36 -16.32
N ASN A 408 31.04 4.64 -16.09
CA ASN A 408 31.76 5.71 -16.76
C ASN A 408 33.25 5.71 -16.37
N SER A 409 33.56 5.51 -15.08
CA SER A 409 34.96 5.52 -14.59
C SER A 409 35.83 4.38 -15.16
N ILE A 410 35.22 3.27 -15.59
CA ILE A 410 35.91 2.14 -16.22
C ILE A 410 35.72 2.09 -17.74
N GLY A 411 35.19 3.15 -18.35
CA GLY A 411 35.12 3.32 -19.80
C GLY A 411 34.15 2.37 -20.54
N ILE A 412 33.04 1.95 -19.91
CA ILE A 412 32.09 1.02 -20.55
C ILE A 412 30.70 1.63 -20.80
N HIS A 413 30.65 2.95 -20.86
CA HIS A 413 29.40 3.69 -21.12
C HIS A 413 28.65 3.20 -22.38
N ASN A 414 29.32 3.24 -23.53
CA ASN A 414 28.72 2.85 -24.82
C ASN A 414 28.34 1.36 -24.84
N PHE A 415 29.10 0.50 -24.16
CA PHE A 415 28.73 -0.91 -24.03
C PHE A 415 27.41 -1.09 -23.30
N ILE A 416 27.17 -0.31 -22.26
CA ILE A 416 25.89 -0.34 -21.51
C ILE A 416 24.76 0.22 -22.37
N ALA A 417 24.98 1.29 -23.10
CA ALA A 417 23.98 1.84 -24.06
C ALA A 417 23.58 0.78 -25.10
N MET A 418 24.55 0.05 -25.67
CA MET A 418 24.30 -1.02 -26.65
C MET A 418 23.71 -2.31 -26.03
N LYS A 419 24.03 -2.62 -24.77
CA LYS A 419 23.66 -3.86 -24.09
C LYS A 419 23.03 -3.58 -22.72
N PRO A 420 21.86 -2.88 -22.65
CA PRO A 420 21.26 -2.38 -21.41
C PRO A 420 21.02 -3.46 -20.36
N ILE A 421 20.71 -4.70 -20.78
CA ILE A 421 20.45 -5.83 -19.87
C ILE A 421 21.57 -6.05 -18.83
N LYS A 422 22.77 -5.54 -19.11
CA LYS A 422 23.92 -5.63 -18.21
C LYS A 422 23.80 -4.74 -16.97
N LEU A 423 22.94 -3.71 -17.01
CA LEU A 423 22.56 -2.93 -15.84
C LEU A 423 21.89 -3.76 -14.74
N MET A 424 21.33 -4.91 -15.07
CA MET A 424 20.68 -5.80 -14.08
C MET A 424 21.67 -6.51 -13.15
N LEU A 425 22.95 -6.60 -13.50
CA LEU A 425 23.95 -7.17 -12.60
C LEU A 425 24.25 -6.25 -11.42
N SER A 426 24.53 -6.84 -10.25
CA SER A 426 24.88 -6.05 -9.07
C SER A 426 26.22 -5.33 -9.31
N LEU A 427 26.31 -4.08 -8.86
CA LEU A 427 27.52 -3.28 -8.96
C LEU A 427 28.71 -3.99 -8.31
N ASN A 428 28.50 -4.59 -7.14
CA ASN A 428 29.54 -5.32 -6.42
C ASN A 428 30.12 -6.49 -7.25
N LEU A 429 29.29 -7.22 -8.00
CA LEU A 429 29.76 -8.30 -8.86
C LEU A 429 30.56 -7.78 -10.08
N VAL A 430 30.08 -6.69 -10.70
CA VAL A 430 30.79 -6.09 -11.84
C VAL A 430 32.12 -5.53 -11.39
N TYR A 431 32.16 -4.84 -10.24
CA TYR A 431 33.39 -4.34 -9.63
C TYR A 431 34.38 -5.47 -9.33
N ALA A 432 33.94 -6.53 -8.66
CA ALA A 432 34.79 -7.64 -8.29
C ALA A 432 35.39 -8.32 -9.52
N ARG A 433 34.63 -8.49 -10.59
CA ARG A 433 35.11 -9.06 -11.86
C ARG A 433 36.10 -8.13 -12.58
N TYR A 434 35.80 -6.83 -12.59
CA TYR A 434 36.71 -5.84 -13.15
C TYR A 434 38.05 -5.87 -12.44
N ARG A 435 38.07 -5.78 -11.10
CA ARG A 435 39.31 -5.84 -10.30
C ARG A 435 40.09 -7.10 -10.53
N TYR A 436 39.43 -8.26 -10.52
CA TYR A 436 40.09 -9.54 -10.78
C TYR A 436 40.73 -9.61 -12.19
N LEU A 437 39.99 -9.18 -13.21
CA LEU A 437 40.50 -9.24 -14.58
C LEU A 437 41.67 -8.26 -14.79
N THR A 438 41.62 -7.06 -14.25
CA THR A 438 42.71 -6.08 -14.33
C THR A 438 43.95 -6.51 -13.56
N GLU A 439 43.82 -7.15 -12.39
CA GLU A 439 44.95 -7.77 -11.68
C GLU A 439 45.60 -8.91 -12.48
N LYS A 440 44.88 -9.56 -13.37
CA LYS A 440 45.39 -10.56 -14.31
C LYS A 440 45.98 -9.94 -15.57
N GLY A 441 46.14 -8.62 -15.64
CA GLY A 441 46.66 -7.90 -16.79
C GLY A 441 45.69 -7.79 -17.98
N ILE A 442 44.41 -8.12 -17.77
CA ILE A 442 43.40 -8.05 -18.83
C ILE A 442 42.85 -6.62 -18.86
N VAL A 443 43.16 -5.90 -19.93
CA VAL A 443 42.57 -4.56 -20.16
C VAL A 443 41.08 -4.72 -20.52
N ILE A 444 40.26 -4.00 -19.79
CA ILE A 444 38.81 -3.97 -20.04
C ILE A 444 38.49 -2.67 -20.78
N ASP A 445 38.02 -2.83 -21.99
CA ASP A 445 37.51 -1.80 -22.89
C ASP A 445 36.12 -2.20 -23.38
N GLU A 446 35.51 -1.41 -24.25
CA GLU A 446 34.19 -1.71 -24.82
C GLU A 446 34.13 -3.09 -25.50
N LYS A 447 35.21 -3.49 -26.22
CA LYS A 447 35.27 -4.76 -26.94
C LYS A 447 35.42 -5.96 -26.01
N SER A 448 36.14 -5.81 -24.90
CA SER A 448 36.45 -6.87 -23.94
C SER A 448 35.51 -6.91 -22.74
N SER A 449 34.68 -5.87 -22.56
CA SER A 449 33.74 -5.70 -21.42
C SER A 449 32.79 -6.88 -21.25
N TYR A 450 32.42 -7.60 -22.33
CA TYR A 450 31.56 -8.79 -22.26
C TYR A 450 32.14 -9.86 -21.30
N LYS A 451 33.45 -9.90 -21.06
CA LYS A 451 34.11 -10.83 -20.13
C LYS A 451 33.59 -10.66 -18.69
N MET A 452 33.27 -9.43 -18.28
CA MET A 452 32.72 -9.15 -16.98
C MET A 452 31.23 -9.56 -16.85
N PHE A 453 30.51 -9.60 -17.97
CA PHE A 453 29.07 -9.74 -18.02
C PHE A 453 28.57 -11.13 -18.43
N CYS A 454 29.46 -12.13 -18.50
CA CYS A 454 29.07 -13.52 -18.69
C CYS A 454 28.39 -14.09 -17.44
N ASN A 455 27.67 -15.21 -17.55
CA ASN A 455 27.07 -15.85 -16.39
C ASN A 455 28.11 -16.40 -15.39
N ASN A 456 27.72 -16.63 -14.14
CA ASN A 456 28.65 -17.04 -13.08
C ASN A 456 29.41 -18.33 -13.42
N LYS A 457 28.74 -19.37 -13.93
CA LYS A 457 29.34 -20.63 -14.32
C LYS A 457 30.38 -20.45 -15.44
N GLN A 458 30.07 -19.60 -16.41
CA GLN A 458 30.98 -19.28 -17.49
C GLN A 458 32.19 -18.49 -16.98
N PHE A 459 31.99 -17.52 -16.10
CA PHE A 459 33.09 -16.75 -15.51
C PHE A 459 34.05 -17.66 -14.73
N GLU A 460 33.49 -18.53 -13.90
CA GLU A 460 34.26 -19.50 -13.11
C GLU A 460 35.05 -20.48 -14.00
N ARG A 461 34.39 -21.02 -15.04
CA ARG A 461 35.10 -21.93 -16.01
C ARG A 461 36.28 -21.25 -16.71
N LEU A 462 36.10 -19.96 -17.06
CA LEU A 462 37.15 -19.23 -17.79
C LEU A 462 38.29 -18.72 -16.91
N ASN A 463 38.03 -18.49 -15.63
CA ASN A 463 38.94 -17.77 -14.75
C ASN A 463 39.36 -18.56 -13.50
N GLY A 464 38.79 -19.74 -13.26
CA GLY A 464 39.15 -20.61 -12.13
C GLY A 464 38.74 -20.03 -10.74
N ILE A 465 37.79 -19.11 -10.68
CA ILE A 465 37.37 -18.47 -9.43
C ILE A 465 35.84 -18.45 -9.30
N SER A 466 35.33 -18.95 -8.17
CA SER A 466 33.88 -18.91 -7.88
C SER A 466 33.41 -17.50 -7.53
N LYS A 467 32.09 -17.27 -7.67
CA LYS A 467 31.47 -15.98 -7.33
C LYS A 467 31.71 -15.62 -5.86
N GLU A 468 31.62 -16.60 -4.96
CA GLU A 468 31.74 -16.41 -3.50
C GLU A 468 33.15 -15.95 -3.14
N VAL A 469 34.16 -16.62 -3.67
CA VAL A 469 35.58 -16.27 -3.48
C VAL A 469 35.88 -14.90 -4.09
N LEU A 470 35.36 -14.62 -5.27
CA LEU A 470 35.52 -13.34 -5.94
C LEU A 470 34.97 -12.17 -5.11
N LEU A 471 33.73 -12.31 -4.59
CA LEU A 471 33.09 -11.27 -3.77
C LEU A 471 33.71 -11.12 -2.38
N SER A 472 34.31 -12.17 -1.83
CA SER A 472 35.06 -12.08 -0.57
C SER A 472 36.39 -11.32 -0.73
N LYS A 473 37.05 -11.47 -1.87
CA LYS A 473 38.34 -10.82 -2.19
C LYS A 473 38.14 -9.35 -2.60
N TYR A 474 37.13 -9.05 -3.41
CA TYR A 474 36.88 -7.72 -3.96
C TYR A 474 35.47 -7.24 -3.60
N SER A 475 35.36 -6.31 -2.66
CA SER A 475 34.08 -5.71 -2.24
C SER A 475 34.07 -4.22 -2.54
N TYR A 476 33.13 -3.79 -3.38
CA TYR A 476 32.91 -2.38 -3.71
C TYR A 476 32.61 -1.54 -2.47
N GLU A 477 31.73 -2.04 -1.59
CA GLU A 477 31.34 -1.34 -0.37
C GLU A 477 32.49 -1.11 0.61
N LYS A 478 33.44 -2.08 0.68
CA LYS A 478 34.64 -1.95 1.55
C LYS A 478 35.59 -0.89 1.03
N GLU A 479 35.73 -0.77 -0.29
CA GLU A 479 36.65 0.19 -0.91
C GLU A 479 36.10 1.62 -0.82
N VAL A 480 34.81 1.83 -1.06
CA VAL A 480 34.17 3.15 -0.89
C VAL A 480 34.31 3.63 0.56
N LYS A 481 34.04 2.77 1.55
CA LYS A 481 34.23 3.11 2.98
C LYS A 481 35.67 3.41 3.36
N ASN A 482 36.65 2.76 2.72
CA ASN A 482 38.06 3.03 2.97
C ASN A 482 38.51 4.35 2.35
N ASN A 483 38.00 4.69 1.17
CA ASN A 483 38.30 5.96 0.52
C ASN A 483 37.68 7.16 1.26
N GLU A 484 36.47 7.01 1.83
CA GLU A 484 35.81 8.04 2.64
C GLU A 484 36.50 8.26 4.01
N ARG A 485 37.28 7.29 4.51
CA ARG A 485 38.04 7.43 5.77
C ARG A 485 39.42 8.06 5.56
N ASN A 486 39.86 8.15 4.31
CA ASN A 486 41.18 8.69 3.93
C ASN A 486 41.08 10.11 3.36
N ILE A 487 39.89 10.72 3.33
CA ILE A 487 39.61 12.12 3.01
C ILE A 487 39.22 12.82 4.33
#